data_e97b6a43a517ed7086ffa7a3b8f57d8b
#
_entry.id   e97b6a43a517ed7086ffa7a3b8f57d8b
#
_cell.length_a   1.000
_cell.length_b   1.000
_cell.length_c   1.000
_cell.angle_alpha   90.00
_cell.angle_beta   90.00
_cell.angle_gamma   90.00
#
_symmetry.space_group_name_H-M   'P 1'
#
loop_
_entity.id
_entity.type
_entity.pdbx_description
1 polymer ?
#
loop_
_entity_poly.entity_id
_entity_poly.type
_entity_poly.pdbx_seq_one_letter_code
_entity_poly.pdbx_strand_id
1 'polypeptide(L)'
;MLPCAFTLLLLLLLDVLTFPEPGHGLRRQKRDWVIPPINCPENERGPFPKKLVQIKSNKDKETRVFYSITGQGADTPPVGVFTIERETGWLEVTKLLDREEIDKYVLFSHAVSASGQPVEDPTEIIITVTDQNDNRPVFTQAVFHGTVLEGAEPGTPVLQVLATDADDTVNSNNGVVGYSILRQTPDQPQPHMFAINGSTGVISVATVGLAAQVVPEYTLEIQAADMAGAGLLATATALIRVQAEGMSETVNSTLTTHVLNTATGLPASGLAVQLAQLQEPGPQWTELVERQTDGDGRCLLLLPRGQAKAGTYKLRFETAAYWEGLGHVSFYPFVEVVFTIADPTQKLHLPLLISPYSYTTYRGS
;
A
#
# COMPACT_ATOMS: atom_id res chain seq x y z
N MET A 1 -42.12 -43.54 -37.70
CA MET A 1 -40.98 -42.86 -38.34
C MET A 1 -40.02 -42.35 -37.29
N LEU A 2 -39.23 -43.24 -36.81
CA LEU A 2 -37.97 -43.05 -36.09
C LEU A 2 -37.11 -44.22 -36.53
N PRO A 3 -36.00 -44.00 -37.23
CA PRO A 3 -34.72 -44.25 -36.63
C PRO A 3 -33.60 -43.52 -37.40
N CYS A 4 -33.19 -42.36 -36.98
CA CYS A 4 -31.94 -41.74 -37.48
C CYS A 4 -31.04 -41.19 -36.35
N ALA A 5 -31.57 -41.10 -35.16
CA ALA A 5 -30.78 -40.54 -34.03
C ALA A 5 -29.94 -41.60 -33.27
N PHE A 6 -30.31 -42.88 -33.42
CA PHE A 6 -29.64 -43.97 -32.68
C PHE A 6 -28.39 -44.51 -33.40
N THR A 7 -28.30 -44.38 -34.72
CA THR A 7 -27.14 -44.82 -35.49
C THR A 7 -25.99 -43.84 -35.45
N LEU A 8 -26.27 -42.55 -35.26
CA LEU A 8 -25.20 -41.52 -35.12
C LEU A 8 -24.54 -41.55 -33.72
N LEU A 9 -25.29 -41.98 -32.69
CA LEU A 9 -24.76 -42.10 -31.34
C LEU A 9 -23.89 -43.35 -31.18
N LEU A 10 -24.11 -44.39 -31.97
CA LEU A 10 -23.31 -45.62 -31.93
C LEU A 10 -21.98 -45.46 -32.70
N LEU A 11 -21.93 -44.60 -33.71
CA LEU A 11 -20.69 -44.27 -34.43
C LEU A 11 -19.75 -43.33 -33.65
N LEU A 12 -20.31 -42.46 -32.79
CA LEU A 12 -19.54 -41.60 -31.90
C LEU A 12 -18.99 -42.35 -30.67
N LEU A 13 -19.54 -43.52 -30.33
CA LEU A 13 -19.06 -44.37 -29.22
C LEU A 13 -17.99 -45.38 -29.65
N LEU A 14 -17.74 -45.57 -30.95
CA LEU A 14 -16.68 -46.45 -31.44
C LEU A 14 -15.34 -45.76 -31.67
N ASP A 15 -15.29 -44.44 -31.71
CA ASP A 15 -14.02 -43.69 -31.81
C ASP A 15 -13.31 -43.44 -30.48
N VAL A 16 -13.88 -43.86 -29.35
CA VAL A 16 -13.29 -43.71 -28.01
C VAL A 16 -12.54 -44.96 -27.54
N LEU A 17 -12.50 -46.04 -28.35
CA LEU A 17 -11.82 -47.31 -27.99
C LEU A 17 -10.60 -47.63 -28.83
N THR A 18 -9.90 -46.63 -29.40
CA THR A 18 -8.53 -46.85 -29.82
C THR A 18 -7.61 -46.60 -28.62
N PHE A 19 -7.25 -47.67 -27.97
CA PHE A 19 -6.15 -47.69 -27.00
C PHE A 19 -4.90 -47.22 -27.72
N PRO A 20 -4.19 -46.18 -27.18
CA PRO A 20 -2.89 -45.88 -27.71
C PRO A 20 -1.94 -47.06 -27.43
N GLU A 21 -1.22 -47.51 -28.46
CA GLU A 21 -0.16 -48.46 -28.38
C GLU A 21 0.77 -48.22 -27.15
N PRO A 22 1.20 -49.24 -26.44
CA PRO A 22 2.13 -49.14 -25.33
C PRO A 22 3.56 -48.96 -25.87
N GLY A 23 3.93 -47.73 -26.22
CA GLY A 23 5.21 -47.53 -26.86
C GLY A 23 5.78 -46.13 -26.71
N HIS A 24 5.79 -45.54 -25.52
CA HIS A 24 6.86 -44.68 -25.04
C HIS A 24 6.71 -44.65 -23.52
N GLY A 25 7.42 -45.52 -22.88
CA GLY A 25 7.65 -45.42 -21.45
C GLY A 25 8.12 -44.03 -21.12
N LEU A 26 7.31 -43.26 -20.41
CA LEU A 26 7.76 -42.07 -19.70
C LEU A 26 8.96 -42.57 -18.87
N ARG A 27 10.18 -42.38 -19.39
CA ARG A 27 11.39 -42.48 -18.57
C ARG A 27 11.10 -41.56 -17.39
N ARG A 28 10.88 -42.15 -16.22
CA ARG A 28 10.96 -41.41 -14.97
C ARG A 28 12.33 -40.75 -14.99
N GLN A 29 12.37 -39.46 -15.34
CA GLN A 29 13.56 -38.68 -15.09
C GLN A 29 13.75 -38.77 -13.57
N LYS A 30 14.88 -39.31 -13.17
CA LYS A 30 15.33 -39.28 -11.79
C LYS A 30 15.24 -37.81 -11.39
N ARG A 31 14.45 -37.48 -10.39
CA ARG A 31 14.42 -36.12 -9.87
C ARG A 31 15.84 -35.76 -9.51
N ASP A 32 16.36 -34.75 -10.19
CA ASP A 32 17.62 -34.15 -9.81
C ASP A 32 17.53 -33.74 -8.34
N TRP A 33 18.64 -33.81 -7.68
CA TRP A 33 18.72 -33.52 -6.26
C TRP A 33 18.30 -32.07 -6.01
N VAL A 34 17.15 -31.86 -5.37
CA VAL A 34 16.65 -30.53 -5.01
C VAL A 34 17.11 -30.24 -3.60
N ILE A 35 17.91 -29.21 -3.42
CA ILE A 35 18.28 -28.71 -2.10
C ILE A 35 17.08 -27.96 -1.57
N PRO A 36 16.53 -28.32 -0.39
CA PRO A 36 15.44 -27.53 0.21
C PRO A 36 15.92 -26.09 0.47
N PRO A 37 15.03 -25.10 0.42
CA PRO A 37 15.41 -23.73 0.76
C PRO A 37 16.05 -23.67 2.16
N ILE A 38 17.14 -22.92 2.25
CA ILE A 38 17.91 -22.74 3.46
C ILE A 38 17.46 -21.43 4.10
N ASN A 39 16.99 -21.48 5.34
CA ASN A 39 16.66 -20.29 6.09
C ASN A 39 17.89 -19.82 6.87
N CYS A 40 18.24 -18.54 6.72
CA CYS A 40 19.35 -17.92 7.41
C CYS A 40 18.83 -16.64 8.10
N PRO A 41 18.84 -16.56 9.42
CA PRO A 41 18.41 -15.36 10.12
C PRO A 41 19.31 -14.16 9.76
N GLU A 42 18.70 -13.00 9.59
CA GLU A 42 19.48 -11.76 9.56
C GLU A 42 20.06 -11.44 10.94
N ASN A 43 21.00 -10.51 10.98
CA ASN A 43 21.61 -9.98 12.20
C ASN A 43 22.18 -11.04 13.15
N GLU A 44 22.38 -12.26 12.65
CA GLU A 44 22.90 -13.34 13.46
C GLU A 44 24.36 -13.09 13.82
N ARG A 45 24.64 -12.95 15.12
CA ARG A 45 25.98 -12.66 15.64
C ARG A 45 26.90 -13.88 15.43
N GLY A 46 28.10 -13.60 14.86
CA GLY A 46 29.13 -14.59 14.60
C GLY A 46 29.53 -15.47 15.79
N PRO A 47 30.50 -16.34 15.66
CA PRO A 47 31.66 -16.17 14.77
C PRO A 47 31.37 -16.51 13.29
N PHE A 48 32.00 -15.78 12.38
CA PHE A 48 32.02 -16.04 10.95
C PHE A 48 33.37 -16.61 10.52
N PRO A 49 33.44 -17.43 9.45
CA PRO A 49 32.32 -17.96 8.66
C PRO A 49 31.48 -18.98 9.44
N LYS A 50 30.17 -19.00 9.20
CA LYS A 50 29.24 -19.93 9.82
C LYS A 50 28.78 -20.97 8.79
N LYS A 51 28.85 -22.25 9.15
CA LYS A 51 28.38 -23.37 8.31
C LYS A 51 26.84 -23.39 8.26
N LEU A 52 26.29 -23.45 7.04
CA LEU A 52 24.85 -23.52 6.79
C LEU A 52 24.43 -24.96 6.47
N VAL A 53 24.93 -25.50 5.38
CA VAL A 53 24.60 -26.84 4.90
C VAL A 53 25.79 -27.45 4.15
N GLN A 54 25.88 -28.76 4.16
CA GLN A 54 26.88 -29.48 3.37
C GLN A 54 26.28 -29.96 2.06
N ILE A 55 26.81 -29.44 0.95
CA ILE A 55 26.46 -29.85 -0.41
C ILE A 55 27.33 -31.04 -0.79
N LYS A 56 26.74 -32.17 -1.18
CA LYS A 56 27.47 -33.34 -1.61
C LYS A 56 26.94 -33.91 -2.91
N SER A 57 27.82 -34.09 -3.89
CA SER A 57 27.50 -34.83 -5.10
C SER A 57 27.39 -36.33 -4.82
N ASN A 58 26.47 -36.99 -5.47
CA ASN A 58 26.37 -38.44 -5.45
C ASN A 58 27.65 -39.12 -6.04
N LYS A 59 28.40 -38.38 -6.85
CA LYS A 59 29.63 -38.81 -7.48
C LYS A 59 30.83 -38.79 -6.54
N ASP A 60 30.73 -38.19 -5.39
CA ASP A 60 31.79 -38.13 -4.37
C ASP A 60 32.24 -39.54 -3.88
N LYS A 61 31.35 -40.54 -4.07
CA LYS A 61 31.65 -41.96 -3.77
C LYS A 61 32.48 -42.64 -4.87
N GLU A 62 32.46 -42.09 -6.09
CA GLU A 62 33.07 -42.68 -7.28
C GLU A 62 34.40 -41.99 -7.65
N THR A 63 34.49 -40.68 -7.39
CA THR A 63 35.65 -39.84 -7.72
C THR A 63 35.79 -38.70 -6.72
N ARG A 64 37.01 -38.18 -6.56
CA ARG A 64 37.21 -36.97 -5.74
C ARG A 64 36.58 -35.77 -6.41
N VAL A 65 35.66 -35.13 -5.73
CA VAL A 65 34.89 -33.98 -6.22
C VAL A 65 35.35 -32.72 -5.53
N PHE A 66 35.40 -31.61 -6.27
CA PHE A 66 35.68 -30.27 -5.77
C PHE A 66 34.46 -29.38 -6.02
N TYR A 67 34.12 -28.56 -5.02
CA TYR A 67 32.94 -27.74 -5.02
C TYR A 67 33.26 -26.26 -5.23
N SER A 68 32.40 -25.56 -5.92
CA SER A 68 32.39 -24.09 -6.04
C SER A 68 30.96 -23.59 -6.14
N ILE A 69 30.75 -22.30 -5.90
CA ILE A 69 29.45 -21.65 -6.04
C ILE A 69 29.55 -20.41 -6.90
N THR A 70 28.46 -20.09 -7.60
CA THR A 70 28.26 -18.85 -8.36
C THR A 70 26.90 -18.24 -8.02
N GLY A 71 26.69 -17.00 -8.38
CA GLY A 71 25.43 -16.27 -8.17
C GLY A 71 25.56 -15.12 -7.19
N GLN A 72 24.43 -14.49 -6.93
CA GLN A 72 24.36 -13.31 -6.04
C GLN A 72 24.79 -13.68 -4.61
N GLY A 73 25.74 -12.93 -4.10
CA GLY A 73 26.32 -13.21 -2.78
C GLY A 73 27.56 -14.10 -2.82
N ALA A 74 27.86 -14.76 -3.94
CA ALA A 74 29.08 -15.53 -4.15
C ALA A 74 30.10 -14.77 -5.02
N ASP A 75 29.95 -14.84 -6.35
CA ASP A 75 30.79 -14.17 -7.34
C ASP A 75 30.12 -12.97 -8.02
N THR A 76 28.83 -12.80 -7.80
CA THR A 76 28.03 -11.62 -8.24
C THR A 76 27.71 -10.76 -7.03
N PRO A 77 27.72 -9.41 -7.17
CA PRO A 77 27.49 -8.50 -6.03
C PRO A 77 26.18 -8.76 -5.27
N PRO A 78 26.24 -8.66 -3.92
CA PRO A 78 27.38 -8.41 -3.05
C PRO A 78 28.32 -9.64 -2.95
N VAL A 79 29.55 -9.51 -3.46
CA VAL A 79 30.49 -10.64 -3.56
C VAL A 79 30.96 -11.12 -2.18
N GLY A 80 31.13 -12.45 -2.04
CA GLY A 80 31.76 -13.07 -0.88
C GLY A 80 30.89 -13.09 0.37
N VAL A 81 29.58 -12.96 0.26
CA VAL A 81 28.62 -13.19 1.37
C VAL A 81 28.56 -14.67 1.72
N PHE A 82 28.57 -15.50 0.70
CA PHE A 82 28.60 -16.95 0.82
C PHE A 82 29.87 -17.52 0.21
N THR A 83 30.41 -18.55 0.85
CA THR A 83 31.56 -19.31 0.38
C THR A 83 31.26 -20.80 0.52
N ILE A 84 31.94 -21.62 -0.27
CA ILE A 84 31.89 -23.07 -0.13
C ILE A 84 33.27 -23.64 0.10
N GLU A 85 33.42 -24.53 1.08
CA GLU A 85 34.66 -25.23 1.31
C GLU A 85 34.89 -26.24 0.18
N ARG A 86 35.95 -26.04 -0.58
CA ARG A 86 36.21 -26.71 -1.86
C ARG A 86 36.23 -28.25 -1.79
N GLU A 87 36.71 -28.82 -0.71
CA GLU A 87 36.88 -30.26 -0.57
C GLU A 87 35.75 -30.95 0.15
N THR A 88 35.13 -30.25 1.07
CA THR A 88 34.08 -30.83 1.93
C THR A 88 32.67 -30.48 1.50
N GLY A 89 32.51 -29.41 0.68
CA GLY A 89 31.22 -28.91 0.23
C GLY A 89 30.40 -28.20 1.30
N TRP A 90 31.01 -27.75 2.41
CA TRP A 90 30.30 -26.90 3.38
C TRP A 90 30.06 -25.53 2.78
N LEU A 91 28.79 -25.18 2.65
CA LEU A 91 28.33 -23.82 2.35
C LEU A 91 28.37 -23.01 3.63
N GLU A 92 28.95 -21.83 3.59
CA GLU A 92 29.17 -20.97 4.73
C GLU A 92 28.71 -19.54 4.40
N VAL A 93 28.14 -18.86 5.41
CA VAL A 93 27.91 -17.42 5.38
C VAL A 93 29.09 -16.73 6.09
N THR A 94 29.59 -15.64 5.52
CA THR A 94 30.84 -14.98 5.94
C THR A 94 30.62 -13.68 6.71
N LYS A 95 29.42 -13.12 6.65
CA LYS A 95 29.07 -11.84 7.28
C LYS A 95 27.57 -11.80 7.64
N LEU A 96 27.19 -10.78 8.38
CA LEU A 96 25.79 -10.48 8.69
C LEU A 96 24.98 -10.33 7.40
N LEU A 97 23.77 -10.83 7.44
CA LEU A 97 22.74 -10.60 6.43
C LEU A 97 21.77 -9.52 6.95
N ASP A 98 21.14 -8.83 6.02
CA ASP A 98 20.14 -7.80 6.23
C ASP A 98 18.99 -8.10 5.26
N ARG A 99 17.81 -8.45 5.79
CA ARG A 99 16.66 -8.83 4.98
C ARG A 99 16.08 -7.63 4.24
N GLU A 100 16.15 -6.45 4.85
CA GLU A 100 15.66 -5.21 4.27
C GLU A 100 16.49 -4.80 3.04
N GLU A 101 17.75 -5.24 2.97
CA GLU A 101 18.62 -5.07 1.80
C GLU A 101 18.42 -6.18 0.78
N ILE A 102 18.46 -7.45 1.22
CA ILE A 102 18.30 -8.64 0.36
C ILE A 102 17.60 -9.75 1.13
N ASP A 103 16.35 -10.03 0.81
CA ASP A 103 15.51 -11.05 1.43
C ASP A 103 15.79 -12.48 0.95
N LYS A 104 16.44 -12.61 -0.23
CA LYS A 104 16.66 -13.90 -0.87
C LYS A 104 17.91 -13.90 -1.74
N TYR A 105 18.70 -14.96 -1.61
CA TYR A 105 19.83 -15.23 -2.50
C TYR A 105 19.60 -16.51 -3.30
N VAL A 106 20.01 -16.48 -4.57
CA VAL A 106 19.99 -17.66 -5.46
C VAL A 106 21.42 -17.95 -5.90
N LEU A 107 21.93 -19.09 -5.49
CA LEU A 107 23.26 -19.57 -5.81
C LEU A 107 23.17 -20.84 -6.66
N PHE A 108 24.23 -21.13 -7.38
CA PHE A 108 24.41 -22.40 -8.09
C PHE A 108 25.67 -23.08 -7.60
N SER A 109 25.52 -24.30 -7.09
CA SER A 109 26.67 -25.13 -6.73
C SER A 109 27.17 -25.89 -7.95
N HIS A 110 28.49 -25.96 -8.10
CA HIS A 110 29.17 -26.68 -9.15
C HIS A 110 30.04 -27.78 -8.52
N ALA A 111 29.99 -28.96 -9.08
CA ALA A 111 30.82 -30.10 -8.70
C ALA A 111 31.72 -30.51 -9.88
N VAL A 112 33.04 -30.48 -9.66
CA VAL A 112 34.01 -30.79 -10.68
C VAL A 112 34.98 -31.88 -10.20
N SER A 113 35.45 -32.72 -11.14
CA SER A 113 36.47 -33.72 -10.87
C SER A 113 37.88 -33.09 -10.69
N ALA A 114 38.85 -33.85 -10.29
CA ALA A 114 40.27 -33.43 -10.20
C ALA A 114 40.83 -32.89 -11.52
N SER A 115 40.30 -33.33 -12.66
CA SER A 115 40.65 -32.83 -14.00
C SER A 115 39.96 -31.51 -14.38
N GLY A 116 39.07 -30.99 -13.53
CA GLY A 116 38.30 -29.77 -13.78
C GLY A 116 37.03 -29.98 -14.63
N GLN A 117 36.69 -31.21 -14.95
CA GLN A 117 35.46 -31.50 -15.72
C GLN A 117 34.25 -31.58 -14.79
N PRO A 118 33.09 -30.98 -15.17
CA PRO A 118 31.86 -31.12 -14.43
C PRO A 118 31.48 -32.59 -14.26
N VAL A 119 31.06 -32.99 -13.06
CA VAL A 119 30.60 -34.36 -12.77
C VAL A 119 29.07 -34.44 -12.73
N GLU A 120 28.41 -33.30 -12.63
CA GLU A 120 26.96 -33.16 -12.65
C GLU A 120 26.57 -31.72 -13.09
N ASP A 121 25.30 -31.50 -13.41
CA ASP A 121 24.77 -30.17 -13.71
C ASP A 121 24.76 -29.27 -12.47
N PRO A 122 24.89 -27.94 -12.63
CA PRO A 122 24.80 -27.00 -11.50
C PRO A 122 23.49 -27.15 -10.77
N THR A 123 23.55 -27.20 -9.43
CA THR A 123 22.37 -27.33 -8.59
C THR A 123 22.04 -25.98 -7.96
N GLU A 124 20.77 -25.55 -8.10
CA GLU A 124 20.27 -24.32 -7.52
C GLU A 124 20.18 -24.45 -5.99
N ILE A 125 20.62 -23.41 -5.29
CA ILE A 125 20.53 -23.24 -3.85
C ILE A 125 19.78 -21.94 -3.58
N ILE A 126 18.65 -22.04 -2.89
CA ILE A 126 17.88 -20.88 -2.46
C ILE A 126 18.15 -20.64 -0.98
N ILE A 127 18.62 -19.45 -0.64
CA ILE A 127 18.80 -19.00 0.74
C ILE A 127 17.81 -17.89 1.00
N THR A 128 16.88 -18.11 1.93
CA THR A 128 15.91 -17.11 2.39
C THR A 128 16.45 -16.48 3.66
N VAL A 129 16.58 -15.16 3.66
CA VAL A 129 16.93 -14.41 4.87
C VAL A 129 15.65 -14.26 5.69
N THR A 130 15.68 -14.80 6.91
CA THR A 130 14.52 -14.73 7.81
C THR A 130 14.62 -13.50 8.69
N ASP A 131 13.49 -12.83 8.79
CA ASP A 131 13.27 -11.58 9.48
C ASP A 131 13.50 -11.66 10.99
N GLN A 132 14.08 -10.60 11.56
CA GLN A 132 14.13 -10.32 12.99
C GLN A 132 13.57 -8.93 13.23
N ASN A 133 12.87 -8.75 14.34
CA ASN A 133 12.32 -7.44 14.71
C ASN A 133 13.45 -6.50 15.16
N ASP A 134 14.10 -5.82 14.22
CA ASP A 134 15.21 -4.89 14.47
C ASP A 134 14.93 -3.47 13.97
N ASN A 135 13.87 -3.28 13.20
CA ASN A 135 13.36 -1.99 12.81
C ASN A 135 12.23 -1.55 13.76
N ARG A 136 12.00 -0.27 13.84
CA ARG A 136 10.89 0.31 14.60
C ARG A 136 9.95 1.03 13.67
N PRO A 137 8.68 1.15 14.03
CA PRO A 137 7.75 1.94 13.24
C PRO A 137 8.24 3.38 13.05
N VAL A 138 8.06 3.93 11.85
CA VAL A 138 8.37 5.31 11.51
C VAL A 138 7.09 6.01 11.08
N PHE A 139 6.67 7.01 11.84
CA PHE A 139 5.52 7.83 11.46
C PHE A 139 5.81 8.65 10.20
N THR A 140 4.83 8.74 9.31
CA THR A 140 4.93 9.53 8.07
C THR A 140 5.04 11.03 8.35
N GLN A 141 4.60 11.47 9.53
CA GLN A 141 4.68 12.85 10.01
C GLN A 141 4.98 12.87 11.51
N ALA A 142 5.74 13.84 11.96
CA ALA A 142 5.98 14.06 13.40
C ALA A 142 4.74 14.65 14.10
N VAL A 143 3.96 15.46 13.36
CA VAL A 143 2.72 16.09 13.84
C VAL A 143 1.62 15.91 12.81
N PHE A 144 0.52 15.34 13.24
CA PHE A 144 -0.71 15.19 12.46
C PHE A 144 -1.71 16.25 12.89
N HIS A 145 -2.46 16.81 11.94
CA HIS A 145 -3.47 17.84 12.20
C HIS A 145 -4.84 17.33 11.83
N GLY A 146 -5.80 17.56 12.74
CA GLY A 146 -7.20 17.23 12.54
C GLY A 146 -8.11 18.36 13.00
N THR A 147 -9.34 18.34 12.51
CA THR A 147 -10.41 19.25 12.94
C THR A 147 -11.65 18.45 13.22
N VAL A 148 -12.40 18.87 14.23
CA VAL A 148 -13.67 18.28 14.60
C VAL A 148 -14.65 19.38 15.00
N LEU A 149 -15.92 19.22 14.67
CA LEU A 149 -16.94 20.17 15.11
C LEU A 149 -17.24 19.99 16.60
N GLU A 150 -17.53 21.06 17.30
CA GLU A 150 -18.14 20.98 18.64
C GLU A 150 -19.45 20.20 18.56
N GLY A 151 -19.76 19.46 19.62
CA GLY A 151 -20.96 18.62 19.65
C GLY A 151 -20.88 17.36 18.77
N ALA A 152 -19.76 17.07 18.11
CA ALA A 152 -19.61 15.87 17.30
C ALA A 152 -19.86 14.60 18.12
N GLU A 153 -20.64 13.68 17.54
CA GLU A 153 -21.06 12.43 18.20
C GLU A 153 -19.91 11.42 18.29
N PRO A 154 -19.94 10.54 19.31
CA PRO A 154 -19.00 9.43 19.42
C PRO A 154 -18.99 8.56 18.14
N GLY A 155 -17.81 8.16 17.70
CA GLY A 155 -17.59 7.45 16.44
C GLY A 155 -17.28 8.35 15.25
N THR A 156 -17.45 9.69 15.37
CA THR A 156 -17.09 10.63 14.29
C THR A 156 -15.58 10.55 14.03
N PRO A 157 -15.12 10.19 12.81
CA PRO A 157 -13.71 10.16 12.47
C PRO A 157 -13.15 11.58 12.38
N VAL A 158 -11.93 11.78 12.88
CA VAL A 158 -11.27 13.08 12.94
C VAL A 158 -10.06 13.14 12.02
N LEU A 159 -9.14 12.18 12.17
CA LEU A 159 -7.95 12.05 11.33
C LEU A 159 -7.42 10.62 11.36
N GLN A 160 -6.50 10.32 10.48
CA GLN A 160 -5.77 9.04 10.49
C GLN A 160 -4.28 9.31 10.63
N VAL A 161 -3.64 8.63 11.57
CA VAL A 161 -2.18 8.57 11.69
C VAL A 161 -1.66 7.35 10.95
N LEU A 162 -0.48 7.47 10.36
CA LEU A 162 0.15 6.39 9.61
C LEU A 162 1.62 6.28 10.01
N ALA A 163 2.04 5.07 10.32
CA ALA A 163 3.43 4.68 10.47
C ALA A 163 3.71 3.45 9.60
N THR A 164 4.94 3.32 9.14
CA THR A 164 5.44 2.17 8.38
C THR A 164 6.57 1.52 9.13
N ASP A 165 6.72 0.23 8.94
CA ASP A 165 7.82 -0.56 9.47
C ASP A 165 8.51 -1.30 8.32
N ALA A 166 9.80 -1.51 8.41
CA ALA A 166 10.58 -2.17 7.37
C ALA A 166 10.58 -3.70 7.53
N ASP A 167 10.27 -4.20 8.73
CA ASP A 167 10.24 -5.62 9.02
C ASP A 167 9.13 -6.37 8.26
N ASP A 168 9.20 -7.68 8.23
CA ASP A 168 8.29 -8.52 7.44
C ASP A 168 6.87 -8.53 8.05
N THR A 169 5.89 -8.24 7.19
CA THR A 169 4.46 -8.30 7.52
C THR A 169 3.75 -9.53 6.95
N VAL A 170 4.43 -10.32 6.12
CA VAL A 170 3.84 -11.43 5.37
C VAL A 170 4.10 -12.77 6.05
N ASN A 171 5.36 -13.02 6.43
CA ASN A 171 5.79 -14.28 7.03
C ASN A 171 5.95 -14.16 8.54
N SER A 172 5.99 -12.93 9.07
CA SER A 172 6.03 -12.62 10.49
C SER A 172 5.04 -11.48 10.82
N ASN A 173 4.92 -11.14 12.09
CA ASN A 173 4.17 -9.97 12.53
C ASN A 173 5.09 -8.79 12.87
N ASN A 174 6.40 -8.91 12.59
CA ASN A 174 7.38 -7.93 13.04
C ASN A 174 7.06 -6.53 12.51
N GLY A 175 6.77 -6.39 11.20
CA GLY A 175 6.38 -5.12 10.60
C GLY A 175 4.89 -4.74 10.78
N VAL A 176 4.09 -5.51 11.52
CA VAL A 176 2.66 -5.17 11.73
C VAL A 176 2.52 -4.11 12.80
N VAL A 177 2.15 -2.89 12.39
CA VAL A 177 2.05 -1.74 13.29
C VAL A 177 0.70 -1.68 14.00
N GLY A 178 0.75 -1.53 15.33
CA GLY A 178 -0.41 -1.24 16.19
C GLY A 178 -0.33 0.17 16.76
N TYR A 179 -1.49 0.83 16.92
CA TYR A 179 -1.58 2.22 17.37
C TYR A 179 -2.28 2.34 18.71
N SER A 180 -1.84 3.29 19.54
CA SER A 180 -2.49 3.66 20.80
C SER A 180 -2.35 5.14 21.10
N ILE A 181 -3.26 5.71 21.88
CA ILE A 181 -3.13 7.04 22.46
C ILE A 181 -2.51 6.89 23.84
N LEU A 182 -1.34 7.48 24.07
CA LEU A 182 -0.68 7.49 25.38
C LEU A 182 -1.25 8.55 26.29
N ARG A 183 -1.52 9.72 25.75
CA ARG A 183 -1.94 10.90 26.51
C ARG A 183 -2.78 11.82 25.68
N GLN A 184 -3.75 12.46 26.33
CA GLN A 184 -4.52 13.58 25.83
C GLN A 184 -4.24 14.81 26.69
N THR A 185 -4.09 15.98 26.07
CA THR A 185 -3.92 17.27 26.74
C THR A 185 -4.74 18.32 26.02
N PRO A 186 -5.62 19.06 26.71
CA PRO A 186 -6.02 18.86 28.10
C PRO A 186 -6.88 17.59 28.27
N ASP A 187 -7.02 17.14 29.50
CA ASP A 187 -7.87 16.02 29.89
C ASP A 187 -9.31 16.46 30.29
N GLN A 188 -9.66 17.67 29.88
CA GLN A 188 -10.99 18.29 30.07
C GLN A 188 -11.77 18.28 28.75
N PRO A 189 -13.09 18.32 28.78
CA PRO A 189 -13.98 18.17 29.94
C PRO A 189 -13.94 16.78 30.58
N GLN A 190 -13.39 15.79 29.85
CA GLN A 190 -13.18 14.42 30.31
C GLN A 190 -11.87 13.87 29.75
N PRO A 191 -11.20 12.96 30.46
CA PRO A 191 -10.14 12.15 29.88
C PRO A 191 -10.72 11.28 28.76
N HIS A 192 -9.91 10.99 27.75
CA HIS A 192 -10.30 10.11 26.62
C HIS A 192 -11.45 10.65 25.76
N MET A 193 -11.39 11.94 25.38
CA MET A 193 -12.32 12.51 24.39
C MET A 193 -12.18 11.84 23.02
N PHE A 194 -11.04 11.24 22.74
CA PHE A 194 -10.71 10.57 21.47
C PHE A 194 -10.29 9.13 21.72
N ALA A 195 -10.59 8.30 20.73
CA ALA A 195 -10.12 6.91 20.64
C ALA A 195 -9.39 6.69 19.33
N ILE A 196 -8.46 5.75 19.31
CA ILE A 196 -7.76 5.34 18.08
C ILE A 196 -8.08 3.88 17.76
N ASN A 197 -8.31 3.60 16.50
CA ASN A 197 -8.38 2.21 16.05
C ASN A 197 -6.95 1.64 15.98
N GLY A 198 -6.68 0.64 16.79
CA GLY A 198 -5.34 0.06 16.95
C GLY A 198 -4.72 -0.51 15.68
N SER A 199 -5.51 -0.90 14.68
CA SER A 199 -5.00 -1.48 13.44
C SER A 199 -4.95 -0.49 12.29
N THR A 200 -5.85 0.50 12.26
CA THR A 200 -5.98 1.43 11.13
C THR A 200 -5.41 2.81 11.40
N GLY A 201 -5.11 3.15 12.65
CA GLY A 201 -4.65 4.48 13.05
C GLY A 201 -5.71 5.58 12.94
N VAL A 202 -6.98 5.24 12.71
CA VAL A 202 -8.07 6.22 12.65
C VAL A 202 -8.41 6.69 14.07
N ILE A 203 -8.30 8.00 14.28
CA ILE A 203 -8.70 8.67 15.53
C ILE A 203 -10.13 9.18 15.33
N SER A 204 -10.99 8.86 16.28
CA SER A 204 -12.39 9.26 16.29
C SER A 204 -12.79 9.84 17.65
N VAL A 205 -13.89 10.59 17.67
CA VAL A 205 -14.51 11.07 18.90
C VAL A 205 -14.96 9.86 19.73
N ALA A 206 -14.59 9.81 20.99
CA ALA A 206 -14.95 8.72 21.90
C ALA A 206 -16.12 9.10 22.84
N THR A 207 -16.20 10.37 23.23
CA THR A 207 -17.20 10.85 24.19
C THR A 207 -17.80 12.19 23.76
N VAL A 208 -19.01 12.46 24.18
CA VAL A 208 -19.68 13.75 23.96
C VAL A 208 -19.05 14.87 24.80
N GLY A 209 -19.29 16.12 24.41
CA GLY A 209 -18.91 17.31 25.19
C GLY A 209 -17.75 18.12 24.58
N LEU A 210 -17.42 17.90 23.31
CA LEU A 210 -16.51 18.79 22.58
C LEU A 210 -17.14 20.18 22.47
N ALA A 211 -16.45 21.20 22.99
CA ALA A 211 -16.89 22.60 22.96
C ALA A 211 -15.68 23.50 22.71
N ALA A 212 -15.67 24.19 21.58
CA ALA A 212 -14.57 25.06 21.14
C ALA A 212 -14.26 26.19 22.13
N GLN A 213 -15.26 26.68 22.85
CA GLN A 213 -15.13 27.75 23.86
C GLN A 213 -14.45 27.24 25.15
N VAL A 214 -14.52 25.94 25.44
CA VAL A 214 -13.91 25.31 26.62
C VAL A 214 -12.53 24.82 26.33
N VAL A 215 -12.39 24.01 25.26
CA VAL A 215 -11.10 23.46 24.77
C VAL A 215 -11.07 23.65 23.27
N PRO A 216 -10.36 24.67 22.77
CA PRO A 216 -10.27 24.92 21.32
C PRO A 216 -9.37 23.93 20.58
N GLU A 217 -8.43 23.29 21.29
CA GLU A 217 -7.48 22.36 20.69
C GLU A 217 -7.05 21.27 21.68
N TYR A 218 -6.95 20.05 21.19
CA TYR A 218 -6.41 18.90 21.92
C TYR A 218 -5.10 18.46 21.30
N THR A 219 -4.15 18.12 22.15
CA THR A 219 -2.90 17.46 21.78
C THR A 219 -2.97 16.00 22.24
N LEU A 220 -2.82 15.08 21.31
CA LEU A 220 -2.71 13.65 21.61
C LEU A 220 -1.27 13.20 21.38
N GLU A 221 -0.71 12.48 22.34
CA GLU A 221 0.52 11.73 22.17
C GLU A 221 0.16 10.33 21.69
N ILE A 222 0.59 10.01 20.45
CA ILE A 222 0.26 8.76 19.78
C ILE A 222 1.49 7.86 19.79
N GLN A 223 1.29 6.59 20.09
CA GLN A 223 2.30 5.55 19.98
C GLN A 223 1.96 4.63 18.82
N ALA A 224 2.98 4.28 18.05
CA ALA A 224 3.00 3.14 17.15
C ALA A 224 3.94 2.10 17.72
N ALA A 225 3.55 0.83 17.67
CA ALA A 225 4.38 -0.29 18.06
C ALA A 225 4.25 -1.38 17.01
N ASP A 226 5.36 -2.00 16.63
CA ASP A 226 5.37 -3.17 15.77
C ASP A 226 4.83 -4.42 16.48
N MET A 227 4.93 -5.59 15.86
CA MET A 227 4.36 -6.83 16.39
C MET A 227 2.90 -6.68 16.84
N ALA A 228 2.11 -5.94 16.06
CA ALA A 228 0.71 -5.60 16.36
C ALA A 228 0.52 -4.87 17.71
N GLY A 229 1.49 -4.06 18.11
CA GLY A 229 1.44 -3.26 19.33
C GLY A 229 2.26 -3.79 20.51
N ALA A 230 3.07 -4.83 20.31
CA ALA A 230 3.81 -5.51 21.40
C ALA A 230 5.34 -5.34 21.32
N GLY A 231 5.88 -4.73 20.27
CA GLY A 231 7.32 -4.69 20.02
C GLY A 231 7.97 -3.31 20.19
N LEU A 232 8.79 -2.89 19.23
CA LEU A 232 9.52 -1.62 19.27
C LEU A 232 8.56 -0.42 19.11
N LEU A 233 8.93 0.71 19.68
CA LEU A 233 8.02 1.84 19.85
C LEU A 233 8.49 3.07 19.07
N ALA A 234 7.53 3.82 18.55
CA ALA A 234 7.69 5.18 18.07
C ALA A 234 6.53 6.07 18.55
N THR A 235 6.75 7.37 18.66
CA THR A 235 5.73 8.33 19.08
C THR A 235 5.59 9.47 18.10
N ALA A 236 4.38 10.01 17.99
CA ALA A 236 4.05 11.22 17.24
C ALA A 236 2.98 12.01 17.98
N THR A 237 2.72 13.22 17.49
CA THR A 237 1.70 14.11 18.06
C THR A 237 0.55 14.27 17.08
N ALA A 238 -0.70 14.25 17.58
CA ALA A 238 -1.87 14.66 16.83
C ALA A 238 -2.46 15.91 17.49
N LEU A 239 -2.59 16.99 16.71
CA LEU A 239 -3.24 18.23 17.12
C LEU A 239 -4.64 18.26 16.52
N ILE A 240 -5.66 18.31 17.39
CA ILE A 240 -7.07 18.28 16.98
C ILE A 240 -7.71 19.60 17.41
N ARG A 241 -8.10 20.41 16.43
CA ARG A 241 -8.82 21.66 16.67
C ARG A 241 -10.31 21.42 16.73
N VAL A 242 -10.94 21.92 17.77
CA VAL A 242 -12.40 21.95 17.90
C VAL A 242 -12.94 23.22 17.27
N GLN A 243 -13.83 23.08 16.30
CA GLN A 243 -14.47 24.19 15.61
C GLN A 243 -15.87 24.41 16.16
N ALA A 244 -16.18 25.65 16.50
CA ALA A 244 -17.54 26.01 16.91
C ALA A 244 -18.55 25.84 15.76
N GLU A 245 -19.74 25.42 16.06
CA GLU A 245 -20.83 25.14 15.10
C GLU A 245 -21.26 26.36 14.26
N GLY A 246 -20.65 27.49 14.36
CA GLY A 246 -20.92 28.69 13.56
C GLY A 246 -19.76 29.16 12.67
N MET A 247 -18.60 28.50 12.74
CA MET A 247 -17.38 28.94 12.01
C MET A 247 -16.92 28.02 10.89
N SER A 248 -17.64 26.93 10.60
CA SER A 248 -17.30 26.09 9.43
C SER A 248 -17.81 26.79 8.17
N GLU A 249 -16.91 27.21 7.31
CA GLU A 249 -17.26 27.68 5.96
C GLU A 249 -18.13 26.66 5.19
N THR A 250 -17.99 25.36 5.53
CA THR A 250 -18.82 24.28 4.99
C THR A 250 -20.29 24.38 5.41
N VAL A 251 -20.60 24.94 6.59
CA VAL A 251 -21.97 25.08 7.06
C VAL A 251 -22.71 26.14 6.25
N ASN A 252 -22.05 27.15 5.74
CA ASN A 252 -22.62 28.26 4.98
C ASN A 252 -22.57 28.06 3.45
N SER A 253 -22.14 26.93 2.95
CA SER A 253 -22.11 26.63 1.52
C SER A 253 -23.15 25.59 1.13
N THR A 254 -23.88 25.85 0.06
CA THR A 254 -24.76 24.89 -0.59
C THR A 254 -23.96 23.91 -1.47
N LEU A 255 -22.82 24.34 -2.01
CA LEU A 255 -21.96 23.55 -2.88
C LEU A 255 -20.51 23.58 -2.41
N THR A 256 -19.93 22.40 -2.26
CA THR A 256 -18.52 22.20 -1.93
C THR A 256 -17.90 21.15 -2.84
N THR A 257 -16.58 21.19 -3.01
CA THR A 257 -15.82 20.12 -3.70
C THR A 257 -14.59 19.73 -2.89
N HIS A 258 -14.09 18.53 -3.14
CA HIS A 258 -12.84 18.02 -2.59
C HIS A 258 -12.10 17.29 -3.69
N VAL A 259 -10.86 17.68 -3.97
CA VAL A 259 -10.07 17.11 -5.06
C VAL A 259 -8.89 16.33 -4.50
N LEU A 260 -8.79 15.07 -4.91
CA LEU A 260 -7.71 14.17 -4.53
C LEU A 260 -6.83 13.83 -5.74
N ASN A 261 -5.52 13.96 -5.57
CA ASN A 261 -4.53 13.51 -6.52
C ASN A 261 -4.25 12.02 -6.30
N THR A 262 -4.83 11.16 -7.15
CA THR A 262 -4.70 9.70 -7.02
C THR A 262 -3.32 9.17 -7.44
N ALA A 263 -2.51 9.96 -8.13
CA ALA A 263 -1.14 9.59 -8.50
C ALA A 263 -0.19 9.67 -7.29
N THR A 264 -0.49 10.56 -6.34
CA THR A 264 0.33 10.75 -5.12
C THR A 264 -0.36 10.27 -3.85
N GLY A 265 -1.69 10.02 -3.92
CA GLY A 265 -2.51 9.74 -2.73
C GLY A 265 -2.76 10.96 -1.83
N LEU A 266 -2.39 12.17 -2.25
CA LEU A 266 -2.49 13.40 -1.48
C LEU A 266 -3.64 14.30 -1.98
N PRO A 267 -4.12 15.26 -1.15
CA PRO A 267 -5.02 16.31 -1.61
C PRO A 267 -4.42 17.13 -2.76
N ALA A 268 -5.26 17.50 -3.74
CA ALA A 268 -4.84 18.39 -4.83
C ALA A 268 -4.99 19.85 -4.38
N SER A 269 -3.97 20.40 -3.75
CA SER A 269 -3.91 21.79 -3.29
C SER A 269 -3.58 22.76 -4.43
N GLY A 270 -4.18 23.96 -4.42
CA GLY A 270 -3.90 25.02 -5.39
C GLY A 270 -4.54 24.81 -6.77
N LEU A 271 -5.43 23.83 -6.93
CA LEU A 271 -6.17 23.62 -8.18
C LEU A 271 -7.24 24.68 -8.34
N ALA A 272 -7.22 25.40 -9.47
CA ALA A 272 -8.25 26.40 -9.80
C ALA A 272 -9.58 25.73 -10.16
N VAL A 273 -10.67 26.23 -9.58
CA VAL A 273 -12.05 25.74 -9.73
C VAL A 273 -12.98 26.90 -10.05
N GLN A 274 -13.72 26.79 -11.13
CA GLN A 274 -14.72 27.79 -11.55
C GLN A 274 -16.12 27.20 -11.48
N LEU A 275 -17.07 27.95 -10.97
CA LEU A 275 -18.49 27.61 -10.97
C LEU A 275 -19.23 28.53 -11.93
N ALA A 276 -20.02 27.95 -12.81
CA ALA A 276 -20.90 28.68 -13.72
C ALA A 276 -22.33 28.13 -13.66
N GLN A 277 -23.31 28.99 -13.96
CA GLN A 277 -24.71 28.64 -14.07
C GLN A 277 -25.20 28.84 -15.51
N LEU A 278 -25.97 27.87 -15.97
CA LEU A 278 -26.66 27.98 -17.29
C LEU A 278 -27.83 28.97 -17.18
N GLN A 279 -27.84 29.95 -18.06
CA GLN A 279 -28.92 30.94 -18.12
C GLN A 279 -30.06 30.46 -19.03
N GLU A 280 -31.29 30.61 -18.60
CA GLU A 280 -32.48 30.36 -19.41
C GLU A 280 -33.10 31.67 -19.86
N PRO A 281 -33.63 31.78 -21.15
CA PRO A 281 -33.60 30.77 -22.19
C PRO A 281 -32.36 30.91 -23.09
N GLY A 282 -31.43 29.96 -23.07
CA GLY A 282 -30.30 29.92 -23.99
C GLY A 282 -29.12 29.13 -23.48
N PRO A 283 -28.15 28.76 -24.35
CA PRO A 283 -27.01 27.92 -23.94
C PRO A 283 -25.83 28.74 -23.34
N GLN A 284 -26.10 29.89 -22.71
CA GLN A 284 -25.07 30.75 -22.15
C GLN A 284 -24.74 30.39 -20.70
N TRP A 285 -23.47 30.28 -20.42
CA TRP A 285 -22.95 30.05 -19.07
C TRP A 285 -22.52 31.39 -18.47
N THR A 286 -23.02 31.68 -17.25
CA THR A 286 -22.57 32.82 -16.47
C THR A 286 -21.65 32.30 -15.38
N GLU A 287 -20.42 32.77 -15.36
CA GLU A 287 -19.46 32.49 -14.30
C GLU A 287 -19.93 33.17 -13.01
N LEU A 288 -19.97 32.40 -11.92
CA LEU A 288 -20.41 32.86 -10.60
C LEU A 288 -19.25 33.12 -9.67
N VAL A 289 -18.25 32.23 -9.65
CA VAL A 289 -17.12 32.32 -8.76
C VAL A 289 -15.95 31.50 -9.28
N GLU A 290 -14.75 31.99 -9.06
CA GLU A 290 -13.49 31.27 -9.22
C GLU A 290 -12.80 31.19 -7.86
N ARG A 291 -12.27 30.00 -7.52
CA ARG A 291 -11.55 29.68 -6.28
C ARG A 291 -10.39 28.73 -6.56
N GLN A 292 -9.54 28.52 -5.57
CA GLN A 292 -8.54 27.47 -5.56
C GLN A 292 -8.81 26.52 -4.40
N THR A 293 -8.45 25.26 -4.57
CA THR A 293 -8.46 24.29 -3.49
C THR A 293 -7.43 24.65 -2.44
N ASP A 294 -7.78 24.47 -1.18
CA ASP A 294 -6.91 24.68 -0.02
C ASP A 294 -5.87 23.55 0.15
N GLY A 295 -5.11 23.58 1.24
CA GLY A 295 -4.11 22.57 1.59
C GLY A 295 -4.66 21.15 1.71
N ASP A 296 -5.95 21.02 2.03
CA ASP A 296 -6.67 19.75 2.14
C ASP A 296 -7.37 19.35 0.82
N GLY A 297 -7.11 20.08 -0.27
CA GLY A 297 -7.74 19.85 -1.58
C GLY A 297 -9.21 20.23 -1.62
N ARG A 298 -9.71 21.00 -0.65
CA ARG A 298 -11.10 21.39 -0.56
C ARG A 298 -11.32 22.78 -1.13
N CYS A 299 -12.46 22.95 -1.78
CA CYS A 299 -12.98 24.27 -2.15
C CYS A 299 -14.32 24.46 -1.47
N LEU A 300 -14.27 25.24 -0.42
CA LEU A 300 -15.42 25.60 0.41
C LEU A 300 -16.02 26.92 -0.14
N LEU A 301 -17.27 27.22 0.12
CA LEU A 301 -17.96 28.45 -0.34
C LEU A 301 -18.01 28.66 -1.85
N LEU A 302 -18.16 27.58 -2.63
CA LEU A 302 -18.43 27.71 -4.07
C LEU A 302 -19.80 28.35 -4.34
N LEU A 303 -20.77 28.03 -3.49
CA LEU A 303 -22.12 28.62 -3.58
C LEU A 303 -22.65 28.83 -2.16
N PRO A 304 -22.66 30.07 -1.65
CA PRO A 304 -23.13 30.39 -0.32
C PRO A 304 -24.59 29.98 -0.10
N ARG A 305 -24.92 29.61 1.13
CA ARG A 305 -26.29 29.24 1.51
C ARG A 305 -27.26 30.40 1.26
N GLY A 306 -28.39 30.07 0.62
CA GLY A 306 -29.39 31.08 0.25
C GLY A 306 -29.14 31.79 -1.07
N GLN A 307 -27.98 31.57 -1.71
CA GLN A 307 -27.67 32.08 -3.06
C GLN A 307 -27.90 31.04 -4.16
N ALA A 308 -28.00 29.76 -3.77
CA ALA A 308 -28.32 28.69 -4.72
C ALA A 308 -29.74 28.91 -5.29
N LYS A 309 -29.88 28.64 -6.59
CA LYS A 309 -31.17 28.57 -7.29
C LYS A 309 -31.30 27.19 -7.92
N ALA A 310 -32.52 26.74 -8.14
CA ALA A 310 -32.76 25.57 -8.96
C ALA A 310 -32.27 25.86 -10.39
N GLY A 311 -31.60 24.90 -11.02
CA GLY A 311 -31.06 25.08 -12.36
C GLY A 311 -29.84 24.21 -12.64
N THR A 312 -29.25 24.38 -13.82
CA THR A 312 -28.08 23.64 -14.25
C THR A 312 -26.81 24.43 -14.00
N TYR A 313 -25.83 23.78 -13.41
CA TYR A 313 -24.54 24.34 -13.02
C TYR A 313 -23.40 23.53 -13.62
N LYS A 314 -22.22 24.14 -13.70
CA LYS A 314 -21.00 23.52 -14.15
C LYS A 314 -19.85 23.90 -13.22
N LEU A 315 -19.13 22.88 -12.73
CA LEU A 315 -17.81 23.06 -12.13
C LEU A 315 -16.74 22.74 -13.19
N ARG A 316 -15.80 23.64 -13.35
CA ARG A 316 -14.62 23.47 -14.19
C ARG A 316 -13.37 23.49 -13.34
N PHE A 317 -12.52 22.50 -13.53
CA PHE A 317 -11.26 22.30 -12.82
C PHE A 317 -10.10 22.40 -13.81
N GLU A 318 -9.16 23.32 -13.59
CA GLU A 318 -8.03 23.59 -14.50
C GLU A 318 -6.91 22.56 -14.28
N THR A 319 -7.18 21.33 -14.69
CA THR A 319 -6.28 20.19 -14.40
C THR A 319 -4.97 20.24 -15.15
N ALA A 320 -4.92 20.80 -16.38
CA ALA A 320 -3.65 20.92 -17.11
C ALA A 320 -2.64 21.81 -16.36
N ALA A 321 -3.06 23.01 -15.95
CA ALA A 321 -2.20 23.92 -15.20
C ALA A 321 -1.72 23.31 -13.87
N TYR A 322 -2.59 22.55 -13.19
CA TYR A 322 -2.21 21.84 -11.97
C TYR A 322 -1.12 20.80 -12.23
N TRP A 323 -1.29 19.94 -13.26
CA TRP A 323 -0.31 18.90 -13.58
C TRP A 323 1.00 19.46 -14.14
N GLU A 324 0.95 20.52 -14.95
CA GLU A 324 2.14 21.22 -15.44
C GLU A 324 2.95 21.80 -14.27
N GLY A 325 2.28 22.38 -13.27
CA GLY A 325 2.93 22.86 -12.04
C GLY A 325 3.65 21.76 -11.24
N LEU A 326 3.25 20.51 -11.41
CA LEU A 326 3.88 19.32 -10.81
C LEU A 326 4.88 18.62 -11.77
N GLY A 327 5.13 19.18 -12.97
CA GLY A 327 6.04 18.60 -13.97
C GLY A 327 5.45 17.42 -14.75
N HIS A 328 4.12 17.26 -14.77
CA HIS A 328 3.42 16.20 -15.48
C HIS A 328 2.62 16.75 -16.69
N VAL A 329 2.49 15.93 -17.72
CA VAL A 329 1.61 16.23 -18.85
C VAL A 329 0.21 15.71 -18.54
N SER A 330 -0.81 16.57 -18.64
CA SER A 330 -2.21 16.18 -18.48
C SER A 330 -2.81 15.79 -19.82
N PHE A 331 -3.54 14.66 -19.84
CA PHE A 331 -4.33 14.28 -21.01
C PHE A 331 -5.58 15.18 -21.18
N TYR A 332 -6.19 15.59 -20.07
CA TYR A 332 -7.34 16.49 -20.06
C TYR A 332 -6.89 17.92 -19.82
N PRO A 333 -7.20 18.87 -20.76
CA PRO A 333 -6.83 20.28 -20.56
C PRO A 333 -7.54 20.87 -19.33
N PHE A 334 -8.74 20.41 -19.06
CA PHE A 334 -9.56 20.71 -17.87
C PHE A 334 -10.59 19.59 -17.69
N VAL A 335 -11.23 19.56 -16.53
CA VAL A 335 -12.36 18.68 -16.25
C VAL A 335 -13.60 19.55 -16.02
N GLU A 336 -14.69 19.28 -16.72
CA GLU A 336 -15.98 19.92 -16.50
C GLU A 336 -17.01 18.91 -15.99
N VAL A 337 -17.68 19.25 -14.90
CA VAL A 337 -18.77 18.46 -14.32
C VAL A 337 -20.05 19.30 -14.37
N VAL A 338 -20.99 18.88 -15.19
CA VAL A 338 -22.31 19.53 -15.29
C VAL A 338 -23.30 18.76 -14.41
N PHE A 339 -24.07 19.49 -13.61
CA PHE A 339 -25.03 18.90 -12.68
C PHE A 339 -26.23 19.84 -12.46
N THR A 340 -27.33 19.29 -11.95
CA THR A 340 -28.55 20.04 -11.68
C THR A 340 -28.79 20.18 -10.17
N ILE A 341 -29.06 21.39 -9.73
CA ILE A 341 -29.59 21.67 -8.41
C ILE A 341 -31.12 21.72 -8.52
N ALA A 342 -31.78 20.69 -8.03
CA ALA A 342 -33.23 20.62 -8.01
C ALA A 342 -33.81 21.32 -6.78
N ASP A 343 -33.18 21.14 -5.63
CA ASP A 343 -33.55 21.75 -4.34
C ASP A 343 -32.37 22.59 -3.82
N PRO A 344 -32.48 23.92 -3.87
CA PRO A 344 -31.41 24.83 -3.45
C PRO A 344 -31.18 24.85 -1.94
N THR A 345 -32.02 24.18 -1.14
CA THR A 345 -31.84 24.07 0.32
C THR A 345 -30.93 22.91 0.71
N GLN A 346 -30.75 21.92 -0.19
CA GLN A 346 -29.89 20.78 0.04
C GLN A 346 -28.41 21.14 -0.11
N LYS A 347 -27.58 20.57 0.75
CA LYS A 347 -26.13 20.61 0.57
C LYS A 347 -25.73 19.63 -0.50
N LEU A 348 -24.80 20.07 -1.36
CA LEU A 348 -24.21 19.28 -2.42
C LEU A 348 -22.71 19.22 -2.23
N HIS A 349 -22.18 18.02 -2.31
CA HIS A 349 -20.76 17.77 -2.32
C HIS A 349 -20.39 17.03 -3.60
N LEU A 350 -19.42 17.58 -4.36
CA LEU A 350 -18.94 17.02 -5.63
C LEU A 350 -17.44 16.71 -5.53
N PRO A 351 -17.07 15.52 -5.04
CA PRO A 351 -15.67 15.11 -5.02
C PRO A 351 -15.12 14.88 -6.43
N LEU A 352 -13.82 15.13 -6.63
CA LEU A 352 -13.12 14.84 -7.87
C LEU A 352 -11.80 14.12 -7.55
N LEU A 353 -11.60 12.94 -8.13
CA LEU A 353 -10.35 12.22 -8.08
C LEU A 353 -9.64 12.41 -9.41
N ILE A 354 -8.40 12.87 -9.40
CA ILE A 354 -7.63 13.15 -10.61
C ILE A 354 -6.32 12.36 -10.68
N SER A 355 -5.98 11.94 -11.88
CA SER A 355 -4.64 11.54 -12.28
C SER A 355 -4.28 12.23 -13.60
N PRO A 356 -3.04 12.18 -14.12
CA PRO A 356 -2.68 12.81 -15.38
C PRO A 356 -3.52 12.36 -16.60
N TYR A 357 -4.06 11.13 -16.55
CA TYR A 357 -4.77 10.49 -17.68
C TYR A 357 -6.20 10.03 -17.36
N SER A 358 -6.72 10.29 -16.14
CA SER A 358 -8.08 9.91 -15.77
C SER A 358 -8.64 10.80 -14.68
N TYR A 359 -9.97 10.82 -14.57
CA TYR A 359 -10.67 11.42 -13.44
C TYR A 359 -11.92 10.64 -13.10
N THR A 360 -12.37 10.76 -11.87
CA THR A 360 -13.63 10.20 -11.39
C THR A 360 -14.34 11.22 -10.51
N THR A 361 -15.63 11.35 -10.67
CA THR A 361 -16.49 12.18 -9.83
C THR A 361 -17.77 11.46 -9.48
N TYR A 362 -18.39 11.84 -8.37
CA TYR A 362 -19.67 11.30 -7.93
C TYR A 362 -20.41 12.33 -7.09
N ARG A 363 -21.70 12.11 -6.84
CA ARG A 363 -22.44 12.91 -5.87
C ARG A 363 -22.08 12.38 -4.47
N GLY A 364 -21.38 13.20 -3.69
CA GLY A 364 -21.14 12.95 -2.28
C GLY A 364 -22.44 13.21 -1.45
N SER A 365 -22.49 12.61 -0.29
CA SER A 365 -23.57 12.77 0.70
C SER A 365 -23.43 14.07 1.49
#